data_9f374cce0924459bf900bd4ce09a93c0
#
_entry.id   9f374cce0924459bf900bd4ce09a93c0
#
_cell.length_a   1.000
_cell.length_b   1.000
_cell.length_c   1.000
_cell.angle_alpha   90.00
_cell.angle_beta   90.00
_cell.angle_gamma   90.00
#
_symmetry.space_group_name_H-M   'P 1'
#
loop_
_entity.id
_entity.type
_entity.pdbx_description
1 polymer ?
#
loop_
_entity_poly.entity_id
_entity_poly.type
_entity_poly.pdbx_seq_one_letter_code
_entity_poly.pdbx_strand_id
1 'polypeptide(L)'
;SLSNGSACGNDIAAGRAMVDNYIADSVMYWAREYHIDGFRFDLMGLLTVELMNRIRKELDQAFGEGEKLLYGEPWSADDSPMEKGTRAAQKGNTAYLSEGIGIFSDDTRDAIKGSVFHAGDPGFVNGGEGLEKAILHAVTGWKDGGACFEPKSCGQIINYVSAHDNFTLWDKLVLSMHGEKADFDRQYADVLAANKLAAFIYFTCQGNVFFQAGEEFGRTKQGEDNSYCSAPEVNMLRWNRAVEYGELVEYYKGLISLRKKLPGLYDKS
;
A
#
# COMPACT_ATOMS: atom_id res chain seq x y z
N SER A 1 11.37 -25.85 0.97
CA SER A 1 10.09 -25.95 0.24
C SER A 1 10.35 -25.77 -1.24
N LEU A 2 9.58 -26.45 -2.07
CA LEU A 2 9.56 -26.23 -3.53
C LEU A 2 8.39 -25.30 -3.93
N SER A 3 7.77 -24.64 -2.94
CA SER A 3 6.71 -23.66 -3.18
C SER A 3 7.29 -22.37 -3.77
N ASN A 4 6.45 -21.63 -4.47
CA ASN A 4 6.79 -20.38 -5.14
C ASN A 4 5.73 -19.29 -4.88
N GLY A 5 5.26 -19.19 -3.64
CA GLY A 5 4.29 -18.17 -3.22
C GLY A 5 4.79 -16.74 -3.36
N SER A 6 6.10 -16.56 -3.49
CA SER A 6 6.73 -15.27 -3.80
C SER A 6 6.75 -14.91 -5.29
N ALA A 7 6.49 -15.88 -6.19
CA ALA A 7 6.75 -15.78 -7.62
C ALA A 7 8.23 -15.53 -8.01
N CYS A 8 9.16 -15.64 -7.05
CA CYS A 8 10.61 -15.43 -7.24
C CYS A 8 11.42 -16.72 -7.36
N GLY A 9 10.75 -17.86 -7.55
CA GLY A 9 11.38 -19.18 -7.77
C GLY A 9 11.39 -20.08 -6.54
N ASN A 10 11.34 -19.54 -5.33
CA ASN A 10 11.25 -20.28 -4.07
C ASN A 10 10.75 -19.37 -2.93
N ASP A 11 10.37 -20.00 -1.83
CA ASP A 11 9.94 -19.32 -0.61
C ASP A 11 10.90 -19.55 0.55
N ILE A 12 10.89 -18.63 1.50
CA ILE A 12 11.50 -18.86 2.82
C ILE A 12 10.61 -19.80 3.63
N ALA A 13 11.21 -20.56 4.54
CA ALA A 13 10.48 -21.49 5.39
C ALA A 13 9.93 -20.78 6.64
N ALA A 14 8.95 -19.89 6.44
CA ALA A 14 8.31 -19.13 7.51
C ALA A 14 7.68 -20.04 8.57
N GLY A 15 7.74 -19.61 9.84
CA GLY A 15 7.31 -20.43 10.98
C GLY A 15 8.36 -21.40 11.50
N ARG A 16 9.49 -21.56 10.81
CA ARG A 16 10.64 -22.31 11.31
C ARG A 16 11.48 -21.44 12.24
N ALA A 17 11.77 -21.93 13.44
CA ALA A 17 12.45 -21.17 14.49
C ALA A 17 13.72 -20.44 14.03
N MET A 18 14.56 -21.09 13.22
CA MET A 18 15.79 -20.46 12.71
C MET A 18 15.51 -19.31 11.72
N VAL A 19 14.50 -19.46 10.87
CA VAL A 19 14.09 -18.41 9.92
C VAL A 19 13.46 -17.24 10.66
N ASP A 20 12.55 -17.53 11.58
CA ASP A 20 11.88 -16.50 12.38
C ASP A 20 12.87 -15.72 13.25
N ASN A 21 13.84 -16.41 13.86
CA ASN A 21 14.93 -15.74 14.60
C ASN A 21 15.77 -14.85 13.69
N TYR A 22 16.17 -15.35 12.52
CA TYR A 22 16.96 -14.56 11.57
C TYR A 22 16.25 -13.26 11.16
N ILE A 23 14.95 -13.34 10.87
CA ILE A 23 14.15 -12.17 10.46
C ILE A 23 14.00 -11.20 11.65
N ALA A 24 13.62 -11.68 12.83
CA ALA A 24 13.44 -10.84 14.00
C ALA A 24 14.75 -10.17 14.42
N ASP A 25 15.84 -10.92 14.49
CA ASP A 25 17.17 -10.39 14.85
C ASP A 25 17.67 -9.37 13.80
N SER A 26 17.40 -9.59 12.52
CA SER A 26 17.72 -8.63 11.45
C SER A 26 16.97 -7.31 11.64
N VAL A 27 15.65 -7.36 11.88
CA VAL A 27 14.85 -6.16 12.16
C VAL A 27 15.40 -5.39 13.36
N MET A 28 15.68 -6.09 14.47
CA MET A 28 16.22 -5.49 15.69
C MET A 28 17.62 -4.89 15.49
N TYR A 29 18.47 -5.57 14.70
CA TYR A 29 19.78 -5.07 14.32
C TYR A 29 19.69 -3.74 13.57
N TRP A 30 18.91 -3.68 12.51
CA TRP A 30 18.74 -2.47 11.71
C TRP A 30 18.12 -1.32 12.51
N ALA A 31 17.16 -1.62 13.39
CA ALA A 31 16.54 -0.63 14.25
C ALA A 31 17.54 -0.03 15.27
N ARG A 32 18.45 -0.84 15.83
CA ARG A 32 19.42 -0.41 16.84
C ARG A 32 20.64 0.27 16.23
N GLU A 33 21.27 -0.38 15.26
CA GLU A 33 22.55 0.07 14.72
C GLU A 33 22.41 1.22 13.70
N TYR A 34 21.33 1.21 12.94
CA TYR A 34 21.10 2.21 11.88
C TYR A 34 19.97 3.18 12.22
N HIS A 35 19.34 3.03 13.36
CA HIS A 35 18.27 3.90 13.84
C HIS A 35 17.08 4.03 12.85
N ILE A 36 16.79 2.97 12.12
CA ILE A 36 15.66 2.93 11.18
C ILE A 36 14.35 3.08 11.94
N ASP A 37 13.44 3.93 11.45
CA ASP A 37 12.19 4.28 12.10
C ASP A 37 11.02 3.33 11.81
N GLY A 38 11.22 2.36 10.92
CA GLY A 38 10.19 1.35 10.64
C GLY A 38 10.57 0.38 9.55
N PHE A 39 9.73 -0.63 9.37
CA PHE A 39 9.94 -1.74 8.44
C PHE A 39 8.67 -2.02 7.64
N ARG A 40 8.84 -2.13 6.34
CA ARG A 40 7.81 -2.58 5.42
C ARG A 40 8.18 -3.96 4.90
N PHE A 41 7.25 -4.90 4.98
CA PHE A 41 7.42 -6.26 4.49
C PHE A 41 6.72 -6.44 3.14
N ASP A 42 7.51 -6.70 2.10
CA ASP A 42 7.03 -7.24 0.84
C ASP A 42 6.41 -8.60 1.10
N LEU A 43 5.26 -8.88 0.45
CA LEU A 43 4.59 -10.16 0.57
C LEU A 43 4.55 -10.67 2.02
N MET A 44 4.15 -9.79 2.96
CA MET A 44 4.04 -10.14 4.38
C MET A 44 3.16 -11.39 4.58
N GLY A 45 2.24 -11.64 3.65
CA GLY A 45 1.41 -12.84 3.62
C GLY A 45 2.16 -14.17 3.49
N LEU A 46 3.46 -14.14 3.17
CA LEU A 46 4.35 -15.32 3.22
C LEU A 46 4.93 -15.57 4.61
N LEU A 47 4.81 -14.61 5.52
CA LEU A 47 5.26 -14.73 6.91
C LEU A 47 4.09 -15.16 7.81
N THR A 48 4.41 -15.51 9.05
CA THR A 48 3.40 -15.90 10.02
C THR A 48 2.93 -14.73 10.87
N VAL A 49 1.67 -14.76 11.29
CA VAL A 49 1.11 -13.84 12.28
C VAL A 49 1.95 -13.84 13.55
N GLU A 50 2.39 -15.03 13.97
CA GLU A 50 3.18 -15.23 15.18
C GLU A 50 4.52 -14.48 15.09
N LEU A 51 5.22 -14.57 13.95
CA LEU A 51 6.46 -13.81 13.72
C LEU A 51 6.22 -12.30 13.71
N MET A 52 5.21 -11.84 12.99
CA MET A 52 4.90 -10.41 12.91
C MET A 52 4.55 -9.81 14.29
N ASN A 53 3.74 -10.53 15.08
CA ASN A 53 3.41 -10.13 16.44
C ASN A 53 4.64 -10.14 17.37
N ARG A 54 5.54 -11.11 17.21
CA ARG A 54 6.82 -11.16 17.93
C ARG A 54 7.67 -9.93 17.60
N ILE A 55 7.87 -9.61 16.33
CA ILE A 55 8.64 -8.42 15.89
C ILE A 55 8.03 -7.15 16.48
N ARG A 56 6.70 -6.98 16.42
CA ARG A 56 6.03 -5.83 17.03
C ARG A 56 6.34 -5.71 18.51
N LYS A 57 6.19 -6.81 19.24
CA LYS A 57 6.47 -6.86 20.68
C LYS A 57 7.93 -6.51 21.01
N GLU A 58 8.89 -7.05 20.26
CA GLU A 58 10.31 -6.77 20.49
C GLU A 58 10.67 -5.32 20.19
N LEU A 59 10.10 -4.73 19.12
CA LEU A 59 10.26 -3.31 18.80
C LEU A 59 9.68 -2.41 19.90
N ASP A 60 8.47 -2.70 20.38
CA ASP A 60 7.81 -1.93 21.44
C ASP A 60 8.59 -2.00 22.77
N GLN A 61 9.11 -3.17 23.10
CA GLN A 61 9.92 -3.35 24.31
C GLN A 61 11.26 -2.60 24.25
N ALA A 62 11.86 -2.52 23.08
CA ALA A 62 13.18 -1.91 22.92
C ALA A 62 13.15 -0.39 22.72
N PHE A 63 12.11 0.14 22.10
CA PHE A 63 12.06 1.54 21.66
C PHE A 63 10.86 2.33 22.19
N GLY A 64 9.85 1.66 22.74
CA GLY A 64 8.58 2.25 23.15
C GLY A 64 7.43 1.83 22.23
N GLU A 65 6.24 1.78 22.79
CA GLU A 65 5.03 1.36 22.08
C GLU A 65 4.73 2.29 20.88
N GLY A 66 4.68 1.71 19.69
CA GLY A 66 4.37 2.42 18.44
C GLY A 66 5.46 3.35 17.91
N GLU A 67 6.62 3.46 18.56
CA GLU A 67 7.73 4.34 18.12
C GLU A 67 8.33 3.90 16.78
N LYS A 68 8.33 2.60 16.49
CA LYS A 68 8.80 2.06 15.22
C LYS A 68 7.63 1.59 14.36
N LEU A 69 7.57 2.04 13.12
CA LEU A 69 6.55 1.59 12.17
C LEU A 69 6.76 0.13 11.80
N LEU A 70 5.68 -0.62 11.71
CA LEU A 70 5.69 -2.00 11.21
C LEU A 70 4.48 -2.24 10.35
N TYR A 71 4.67 -2.58 9.08
CA TYR A 71 3.58 -2.80 8.15
C TYR A 71 4.01 -3.66 6.97
N GLY A 72 3.05 -4.13 6.18
CA GLY A 72 3.37 -4.92 5.00
C GLY A 72 2.17 -5.22 4.11
N GLU A 73 2.44 -6.00 3.09
CA GLU A 73 1.46 -6.48 2.14
C GLU A 73 0.79 -7.75 2.67
N PRO A 74 -0.53 -7.71 2.93
CA PRO A 74 -1.25 -8.84 3.52
C PRO A 74 -1.66 -9.88 2.46
N TRP A 75 -0.77 -10.20 1.53
CA TRP A 75 -0.95 -11.18 0.47
C TRP A 75 0.36 -11.89 0.12
N SER A 76 0.25 -12.89 -0.73
CA SER A 76 1.31 -13.59 -1.44
C SER A 76 0.97 -13.64 -2.93
N ALA A 77 1.96 -13.90 -3.78
CA ALA A 77 1.71 -14.02 -5.23
C ALA A 77 1.04 -15.35 -5.59
N ASP A 78 1.31 -16.43 -4.83
CA ASP A 78 0.72 -17.74 -4.97
C ASP A 78 0.70 -18.45 -3.60
N ASP A 79 0.16 -19.65 -3.53
CA ASP A 79 0.11 -20.43 -2.30
C ASP A 79 1.50 -20.83 -1.79
N SER A 80 1.73 -20.66 -0.51
CA SER A 80 2.90 -21.15 0.21
C SER A 80 2.49 -21.94 1.45
N PRO A 81 3.04 -23.14 1.67
CA PRO A 81 2.70 -23.94 2.83
C PRO A 81 3.23 -23.28 4.11
N MET A 82 2.35 -23.11 5.07
CA MET A 82 2.69 -22.65 6.41
C MET A 82 3.10 -23.83 7.31
N GLU A 83 3.97 -23.57 8.28
CA GLU A 83 4.24 -24.57 9.33
C GLU A 83 2.97 -24.88 10.11
N LYS A 84 2.84 -26.15 10.52
CA LYS A 84 1.64 -26.64 11.24
C LYS A 84 1.43 -25.82 12.52
N GLY A 85 0.23 -25.29 12.66
CA GLY A 85 -0.18 -24.50 13.84
C GLY A 85 0.11 -23.01 13.75
N THR A 86 0.68 -22.53 12.63
CA THR A 86 0.86 -21.10 12.38
C THR A 86 -0.18 -20.58 11.40
N ARG A 87 -0.33 -19.24 11.32
CA ARG A 87 -1.20 -18.54 10.39
C ARG A 87 -0.40 -17.61 9.48
N ALA A 88 -0.72 -17.59 8.21
CA ALA A 88 -0.17 -16.58 7.30
C ALA A 88 -0.65 -15.17 7.70
N ALA A 89 0.25 -14.20 7.66
CA ALA A 89 -0.06 -12.79 7.92
C ALA A 89 -0.78 -12.15 6.70
N GLN A 90 -1.84 -12.82 6.26
CA GLN A 90 -2.69 -12.42 5.14
C GLN A 90 -3.92 -11.66 5.63
N LYS A 91 -4.59 -11.01 4.70
CA LYS A 91 -5.75 -10.16 4.88
C LYS A 91 -6.85 -10.80 5.73
N GLY A 92 -7.21 -12.07 5.46
CA GLY A 92 -8.21 -12.82 6.23
C GLY A 92 -7.80 -13.14 7.69
N ASN A 93 -6.55 -12.92 8.06
CA ASN A 93 -6.03 -13.15 9.41
C ASN A 93 -5.71 -11.85 10.16
N THR A 94 -6.17 -10.69 9.68
CA THR A 94 -5.90 -9.37 10.29
C THR A 94 -6.33 -9.31 11.75
N ALA A 95 -7.44 -9.95 12.11
CA ALA A 95 -7.93 -10.02 13.49
C ALA A 95 -6.92 -10.65 14.47
N TYR A 96 -5.95 -11.43 13.99
CA TYR A 96 -4.91 -12.05 14.82
C TYR A 96 -3.62 -11.23 14.89
N LEU A 97 -3.45 -10.23 14.02
CA LEU A 97 -2.31 -9.31 14.07
C LEU A 97 -2.47 -8.32 15.25
N SER A 98 -1.35 -7.90 15.83
CA SER A 98 -1.33 -6.81 16.81
C SER A 98 -1.74 -5.49 16.16
N GLU A 99 -2.40 -4.60 16.91
CA GLU A 99 -2.91 -3.31 16.41
C GLU A 99 -1.82 -2.40 15.81
N GLY A 100 -0.60 -2.50 16.32
CA GLY A 100 0.55 -1.76 15.83
C GLY A 100 1.16 -2.28 14.52
N ILE A 101 0.49 -3.23 13.82
CA ILE A 101 0.94 -3.76 12.53
C ILE A 101 -0.01 -3.28 11.44
N GLY A 102 0.50 -2.42 10.56
CA GLY A 102 -0.26 -1.88 9.43
C GLY A 102 -0.32 -2.85 8.24
N ILE A 103 -1.42 -2.81 7.51
CA ILE A 103 -1.62 -3.57 6.28
C ILE A 103 -2.07 -2.66 5.14
N PHE A 104 -1.54 -2.88 3.96
CA PHE A 104 -2.02 -2.20 2.76
C PHE A 104 -3.45 -2.64 2.43
N SER A 105 -4.32 -1.66 2.16
CA SER A 105 -5.71 -1.90 1.74
C SER A 105 -5.83 -1.86 0.22
N ASP A 106 -5.73 -3.02 -0.41
CA ASP A 106 -6.03 -3.17 -1.84
C ASP A 106 -7.52 -2.91 -2.14
N ASP A 107 -8.42 -3.14 -1.18
CA ASP A 107 -9.84 -2.77 -1.34
C ASP A 107 -10.02 -1.26 -1.50
N THR A 108 -9.31 -0.43 -0.74
CA THR A 108 -9.31 1.02 -0.91
C THR A 108 -8.72 1.41 -2.27
N ARG A 109 -7.58 0.83 -2.62
CA ARG A 109 -6.89 1.08 -3.89
C ARG A 109 -7.78 0.81 -5.08
N ASP A 110 -8.38 -0.39 -5.12
CA ASP A 110 -9.16 -0.85 -6.26
C ASP A 110 -10.53 -0.19 -6.32
N ALA A 111 -11.15 0.13 -5.20
CA ALA A 111 -12.37 0.95 -5.19
C ALA A 111 -12.14 2.33 -5.77
N ILE A 112 -10.99 2.96 -5.52
CA ILE A 112 -10.69 4.31 -5.99
C ILE A 112 -10.35 4.32 -7.49
N LYS A 113 -9.35 3.51 -7.93
CA LYS A 113 -8.78 3.60 -9.29
C LYS A 113 -9.10 2.41 -10.21
N GLY A 114 -9.77 1.38 -9.71
CA GLY A 114 -10.02 0.12 -10.41
C GLY A 114 -8.92 -0.90 -10.24
N SER A 115 -9.21 -2.13 -10.66
CA SER A 115 -8.30 -3.27 -10.53
C SER A 115 -6.93 -2.99 -11.14
N VAL A 116 -5.87 -3.42 -10.45
CA VAL A 116 -4.49 -3.31 -10.94
C VAL A 116 -4.14 -4.39 -11.96
N PHE A 117 -4.95 -5.46 -12.03
CA PHE A 117 -4.73 -6.59 -12.95
C PHE A 117 -5.32 -6.35 -14.35
N HIS A 118 -6.18 -5.35 -14.49
CA HIS A 118 -6.83 -5.01 -15.77
C HIS A 118 -6.75 -3.49 -16.01
N ALA A 119 -5.97 -3.09 -16.99
CA ALA A 119 -5.70 -1.68 -17.29
C ALA A 119 -6.98 -0.87 -17.55
N GLY A 120 -7.95 -1.47 -18.23
CA GLY A 120 -9.22 -0.82 -18.61
C GLY A 120 -10.28 -0.77 -17.53
N ASP A 121 -10.17 -1.55 -16.44
CA ASP A 121 -11.19 -1.59 -15.38
C ASP A 121 -11.23 -0.28 -14.60
N PRO A 122 -12.35 0.46 -14.59
CA PRO A 122 -12.44 1.72 -13.87
C PRO A 122 -12.71 1.50 -12.38
N GLY A 123 -12.24 2.43 -11.56
CA GLY A 123 -12.68 2.63 -10.19
C GLY A 123 -13.62 3.83 -10.07
N PHE A 124 -13.90 4.23 -8.85
CA PHE A 124 -14.83 5.33 -8.55
C PHE A 124 -14.46 6.65 -9.24
N VAL A 125 -13.17 6.98 -9.33
CA VAL A 125 -12.72 8.28 -9.84
C VAL A 125 -12.63 8.37 -11.36
N ASN A 126 -12.70 7.23 -12.05
CA ASN A 126 -12.49 7.12 -13.51
C ASN A 126 -13.62 6.35 -14.21
N GLY A 127 -14.84 6.43 -13.67
CA GLY A 127 -16.06 5.99 -14.31
C GLY A 127 -16.64 4.64 -13.86
N GLY A 128 -16.09 4.04 -12.80
CA GLY A 128 -16.67 2.85 -12.16
C GLY A 128 -17.97 3.20 -11.42
N GLU A 129 -19.00 2.37 -11.59
CA GLU A 129 -20.30 2.54 -10.97
C GLU A 129 -20.51 1.57 -9.80
N GLY A 130 -21.37 1.96 -8.84
CA GLY A 130 -21.75 1.11 -7.70
C GLY A 130 -20.65 0.94 -6.64
N LEU A 131 -19.62 1.80 -6.64
CA LEU A 131 -18.48 1.74 -5.73
C LEU A 131 -18.62 2.66 -4.51
N GLU A 132 -19.71 3.42 -4.40
CA GLU A 132 -19.97 4.39 -3.33
C GLU A 132 -19.88 3.76 -1.95
N LYS A 133 -20.42 2.54 -1.82
CA LYS A 133 -20.38 1.80 -0.56
C LYS A 133 -18.95 1.41 -0.18
N ALA A 134 -18.13 0.97 -1.13
CA ALA A 134 -16.73 0.64 -0.89
C ALA A 134 -15.93 1.89 -0.47
N ILE A 135 -16.19 3.05 -1.09
CA ILE A 135 -15.58 4.33 -0.70
C ILE A 135 -16.00 4.72 0.73
N LEU A 136 -17.27 4.54 1.11
CA LEU A 136 -17.71 4.81 2.49
C LEU A 136 -17.00 3.94 3.50
N HIS A 137 -16.82 2.64 3.23
CA HIS A 137 -16.05 1.75 4.09
C HIS A 137 -14.56 2.16 4.15
N ALA A 138 -13.98 2.55 3.02
CA ALA A 138 -12.59 3.03 2.97
C ALA A 138 -12.39 4.28 3.85
N VAL A 139 -13.33 5.21 3.83
CA VAL A 139 -13.28 6.45 4.64
C VAL A 139 -13.20 6.16 6.13
N THR A 140 -13.90 5.12 6.61
CA THR A 140 -13.90 4.69 8.02
C THR A 140 -12.79 3.70 8.35
N GLY A 141 -11.82 3.48 7.46
CA GLY A 141 -10.75 2.50 7.66
C GLY A 141 -11.25 1.07 7.77
N TRP A 142 -12.38 0.76 7.09
CA TRP A 142 -13.00 -0.56 7.03
C TRP A 142 -13.47 -1.14 8.38
N LYS A 143 -13.54 -0.33 9.44
CA LYS A 143 -13.97 -0.76 10.78
C LYS A 143 -15.43 -1.24 10.82
N ASP A 144 -16.25 -0.77 9.93
CA ASP A 144 -17.67 -1.11 9.82
C ASP A 144 -17.95 -2.37 8.97
N GLY A 145 -16.89 -3.08 8.58
CA GLY A 145 -16.97 -4.27 7.73
C GLY A 145 -16.95 -3.92 6.24
N GLY A 146 -17.38 -4.87 5.41
CA GLY A 146 -17.44 -4.69 3.95
C GLY A 146 -16.21 -5.14 3.19
N ALA A 147 -15.15 -5.55 3.90
CA ALA A 147 -13.95 -6.17 3.33
C ALA A 147 -13.77 -7.61 3.84
N CYS A 148 -12.81 -8.33 3.28
CA CYS A 148 -12.45 -9.66 3.76
C CYS A 148 -11.47 -9.64 4.96
N PHE A 149 -11.26 -8.47 5.57
CA PHE A 149 -10.43 -8.31 6.77
C PHE A 149 -11.19 -7.58 7.87
N GLU A 150 -10.78 -7.84 9.11
CA GLU A 150 -11.39 -7.27 10.32
C GLU A 150 -10.31 -6.50 11.09
N PRO A 151 -10.10 -5.21 10.80
CA PRO A 151 -9.12 -4.39 11.51
C PRO A 151 -9.60 -4.13 12.93
N LYS A 152 -8.69 -4.20 13.90
CA LYS A 152 -8.96 -3.85 15.31
C LYS A 152 -9.10 -2.34 15.50
N SER A 153 -8.35 -1.57 14.69
CA SER A 153 -8.41 -0.12 14.65
C SER A 153 -8.18 0.37 13.23
N CYS A 154 -8.62 1.58 12.92
CA CYS A 154 -8.30 2.21 11.64
C CYS A 154 -6.78 2.41 11.45
N GLY A 155 -6.00 2.45 12.55
CA GLY A 155 -4.54 2.54 12.51
C GLY A 155 -3.85 1.33 11.87
N GLN A 156 -4.52 0.19 11.73
CA GLN A 156 -4.01 -0.95 10.98
C GLN A 156 -4.13 -0.79 9.46
N ILE A 157 -4.94 0.15 8.98
CA ILE A 157 -5.22 0.31 7.55
C ILE A 157 -4.29 1.35 6.95
N ILE A 158 -3.64 0.98 5.84
CA ILE A 158 -2.86 1.90 5.01
C ILE A 158 -3.65 2.15 3.73
N ASN A 159 -4.19 3.35 3.63
CA ASN A 159 -4.90 3.82 2.46
C ASN A 159 -3.90 4.31 1.41
N TYR A 160 -4.02 3.84 0.19
CA TYR A 160 -3.13 4.17 -0.91
C TYR A 160 -3.81 3.92 -2.26
N VAL A 161 -3.20 4.37 -3.32
CA VAL A 161 -3.66 4.11 -4.70
C VAL A 161 -2.54 3.62 -5.61
N SER A 162 -1.28 3.87 -5.29
CA SER A 162 -0.13 3.34 -6.04
C SER A 162 1.06 3.06 -5.13
N ALA A 163 1.88 2.11 -5.53
CA ALA A 163 3.11 1.70 -4.86
C ALA A 163 4.18 1.37 -5.93
N HIS A 164 5.21 0.59 -5.59
CA HIS A 164 6.26 0.24 -6.53
C HIS A 164 5.79 -0.75 -7.62
N ASP A 165 4.88 -1.65 -7.29
CA ASP A 165 4.27 -2.61 -8.22
C ASP A 165 3.10 -2.02 -9.00
N ASN A 166 2.77 -2.65 -10.13
CA ASN A 166 1.66 -2.33 -11.00
C ASN A 166 1.74 -0.92 -11.61
N PHE A 167 0.63 -0.46 -12.20
CA PHE A 167 0.53 0.86 -12.77
C PHE A 167 0.64 1.96 -11.73
N THR A 168 1.33 3.07 -12.05
CA THR A 168 1.19 4.30 -11.28
C THR A 168 -0.27 4.77 -11.32
N LEU A 169 -0.66 5.68 -10.43
CA LEU A 169 -2.00 6.26 -10.49
C LEU A 169 -2.24 6.94 -11.85
N TRP A 170 -1.28 7.74 -12.32
CA TRP A 170 -1.36 8.41 -13.61
C TRP A 170 -1.57 7.45 -14.76
N ASP A 171 -0.73 6.41 -14.87
CA ASP A 171 -0.81 5.44 -15.96
C ASP A 171 -2.13 4.67 -15.95
N LYS A 172 -2.59 4.25 -14.78
CA LYS A 172 -3.89 3.57 -14.64
C LYS A 172 -5.04 4.45 -15.11
N LEU A 173 -5.05 5.72 -14.72
CA LEU A 173 -6.11 6.66 -15.14
C LEU A 173 -6.05 6.92 -16.64
N VAL A 174 -4.86 7.17 -17.20
CA VAL A 174 -4.70 7.36 -18.66
C VAL A 174 -5.19 6.15 -19.42
N LEU A 175 -4.79 4.93 -19.02
CA LEU A 175 -5.19 3.69 -19.71
C LEU A 175 -6.70 3.45 -19.63
N SER A 176 -7.30 3.60 -18.46
CA SER A 176 -8.72 3.32 -18.25
C SER A 176 -9.65 4.37 -18.92
N MET A 177 -9.19 5.63 -19.01
CA MET A 177 -10.01 6.73 -19.56
C MET A 177 -9.79 6.96 -21.05
N HIS A 178 -8.58 6.65 -21.58
CA HIS A 178 -8.21 6.93 -22.98
C HIS A 178 -7.89 5.68 -23.81
N GLY A 179 -7.68 4.52 -23.17
CA GLY A 179 -7.48 3.22 -23.85
C GLY A 179 -6.35 3.25 -24.88
N GLU A 180 -6.65 2.85 -26.11
CA GLU A 180 -5.68 2.80 -27.22
C GLU A 180 -5.10 4.17 -27.62
N LYS A 181 -5.70 5.26 -27.18
CA LYS A 181 -5.22 6.64 -27.42
C LYS A 181 -4.37 7.16 -26.29
N ALA A 182 -3.95 6.31 -25.36
CA ALA A 182 -3.14 6.68 -24.21
C ALA A 182 -1.82 7.33 -24.65
N ASP A 183 -1.57 8.51 -24.12
CA ASP A 183 -0.29 9.23 -24.22
C ASP A 183 0.08 9.68 -22.79
N PHE A 184 1.05 9.02 -22.20
CA PHE A 184 1.40 9.21 -20.79
C PHE A 184 2.13 10.52 -20.52
N ASP A 185 2.64 11.17 -21.55
CA ASP A 185 3.32 12.48 -21.43
C ASP A 185 2.37 13.65 -21.72
N ARG A 186 1.17 13.38 -22.23
CA ARG A 186 0.13 14.39 -22.44
C ARG A 186 -0.55 14.77 -21.13
N GLN A 187 -0.72 16.06 -20.92
CA GLN A 187 -1.54 16.58 -19.83
C GLN A 187 -3.04 16.51 -20.21
N TYR A 188 -3.74 15.52 -19.65
CA TYR A 188 -5.17 15.38 -19.78
C TYR A 188 -5.88 16.06 -18.60
N ALA A 189 -6.79 16.98 -18.88
CA ALA A 189 -7.51 17.69 -17.83
C ALA A 189 -8.44 16.78 -17.00
N ASP A 190 -9.07 15.82 -17.65
CA ASP A 190 -9.93 14.83 -17.00
C ASP A 190 -9.13 13.83 -16.14
N VAL A 191 -7.97 13.35 -16.61
CA VAL A 191 -7.06 12.52 -15.82
C VAL A 191 -6.53 13.30 -14.60
N LEU A 192 -6.18 14.58 -14.78
CA LEU A 192 -5.74 15.43 -13.68
C LEU A 192 -6.83 15.61 -12.63
N ALA A 193 -8.09 15.79 -13.06
CA ALA A 193 -9.24 15.87 -12.16
C ALA A 193 -9.47 14.56 -11.40
N ALA A 194 -9.39 13.42 -12.09
CA ALA A 194 -9.49 12.10 -11.48
C ALA A 194 -8.35 11.81 -10.49
N ASN A 195 -7.11 12.22 -10.81
CA ASN A 195 -5.95 12.10 -9.90
C ASN A 195 -6.17 12.93 -8.61
N LYS A 196 -6.63 14.16 -8.75
CA LYS A 196 -6.98 15.02 -7.60
C LYS A 196 -8.07 14.40 -6.73
N LEU A 197 -9.12 13.85 -7.35
CA LEU A 197 -10.21 13.19 -6.63
C LEU A 197 -9.72 11.94 -5.90
N ALA A 198 -8.88 11.10 -6.55
CA ALA A 198 -8.27 9.95 -5.92
C ALA A 198 -7.46 10.34 -4.68
N ALA A 199 -6.58 11.34 -4.82
CA ALA A 199 -5.79 11.87 -3.71
C ALA A 199 -6.69 12.40 -2.58
N PHE A 200 -7.73 13.16 -2.90
CA PHE A 200 -8.67 13.66 -1.90
C PHE A 200 -9.29 12.53 -1.09
N ILE A 201 -9.77 11.47 -1.76
CA ILE A 201 -10.43 10.35 -1.07
C ILE A 201 -9.46 9.69 -0.09
N TYR A 202 -8.30 9.17 -0.54
CA TYR A 202 -7.46 8.40 0.37
C TYR A 202 -6.75 9.27 1.42
N PHE A 203 -6.46 10.55 1.15
CA PHE A 203 -5.94 11.48 2.16
C PHE A 203 -6.96 11.83 3.24
N THR A 204 -8.25 11.72 2.97
CA THR A 204 -9.32 11.97 3.94
C THR A 204 -9.89 10.71 4.58
N CYS A 205 -9.41 9.52 4.22
CA CYS A 205 -9.71 8.29 4.95
C CYS A 205 -9.08 8.29 6.34
N GLN A 206 -9.74 7.65 7.29
CA GLN A 206 -9.16 7.33 8.60
C GLN A 206 -8.05 6.27 8.45
N GLY A 207 -7.09 6.28 9.37
CA GLY A 207 -5.95 5.37 9.35
C GLY A 207 -4.68 5.99 8.80
N ASN A 208 -3.78 5.16 8.31
CA ASN A 208 -2.50 5.60 7.74
C ASN A 208 -2.67 5.89 6.24
N VAL A 209 -1.82 6.77 5.74
CA VAL A 209 -1.79 7.14 4.32
C VAL A 209 -0.41 6.87 3.76
N PHE A 210 -0.38 6.25 2.61
CA PHE A 210 0.82 6.03 1.81
C PHE A 210 0.59 6.52 0.39
N PHE A 211 1.56 7.18 -0.23
CA PHE A 211 1.55 7.45 -1.66
C PHE A 211 2.93 7.26 -2.27
N GLN A 212 2.96 6.86 -3.52
CA GLN A 212 4.19 6.63 -4.25
C GLN A 212 4.87 7.97 -4.58
N ALA A 213 6.19 8.06 -4.36
CA ALA A 213 6.96 9.24 -4.74
C ALA A 213 6.76 9.57 -6.23
N GLY A 214 6.36 10.80 -6.52
CA GLY A 214 6.05 11.28 -7.87
C GLY A 214 4.57 11.23 -8.24
N GLU A 215 3.71 10.60 -7.44
CA GLU A 215 2.27 10.62 -7.66
C GLU A 215 1.75 12.05 -7.70
N GLU A 216 2.29 12.92 -6.86
CA GLU A 216 1.98 14.35 -6.73
C GLU A 216 2.36 15.19 -7.98
N PHE A 217 3.07 14.63 -8.92
CA PHE A 217 3.36 15.26 -10.22
C PHE A 217 3.10 14.32 -11.41
N GLY A 218 2.15 13.41 -11.25
CA GLY A 218 1.70 12.53 -12.33
C GLY A 218 2.80 11.58 -12.82
N ARG A 219 3.55 10.95 -11.90
CA ARG A 219 4.59 9.97 -12.24
C ARG A 219 4.04 8.91 -13.20
N THR A 220 4.79 8.66 -14.27
CA THR A 220 4.49 7.62 -15.25
C THR A 220 5.64 6.63 -15.37
N LYS A 221 5.30 5.36 -15.58
CA LYS A 221 6.18 4.29 -16.03
C LYS A 221 5.86 3.92 -17.50
N GLN A 222 5.25 4.84 -18.25
CA GLN A 222 4.84 4.66 -19.65
C GLN A 222 3.90 3.48 -19.86
N GLY A 223 3.02 3.21 -18.86
CA GLY A 223 2.08 2.10 -18.91
C GLY A 223 2.68 0.73 -18.57
N GLU A 224 3.93 0.70 -18.09
CA GLU A 224 4.55 -0.56 -17.64
C GLU A 224 4.05 -0.93 -16.24
N ASP A 225 3.40 -2.06 -16.12
CA ASP A 225 2.85 -2.56 -14.86
C ASP A 225 3.84 -3.42 -14.06
N ASN A 226 4.81 -4.04 -14.73
CA ASN A 226 5.77 -4.95 -14.10
C ASN A 226 7.23 -4.47 -14.32
N SER A 227 7.55 -3.32 -13.79
CA SER A 227 8.76 -2.56 -14.10
C SER A 227 10.00 -2.92 -13.27
N TYR A 228 9.97 -3.97 -12.43
CA TYR A 228 11.05 -4.29 -11.50
C TYR A 228 12.42 -4.52 -12.16
N CYS A 229 12.45 -5.03 -13.40
CA CYS A 229 13.66 -5.22 -14.17
C CYS A 229 13.72 -4.35 -15.45
N SER A 230 12.82 -3.38 -15.58
CA SER A 230 12.82 -2.44 -16.69
C SER A 230 14.00 -1.47 -16.62
N ALA A 231 14.34 -0.86 -17.75
CA ALA A 231 15.41 0.13 -17.83
C ALA A 231 15.19 1.31 -16.85
N PRO A 232 16.26 1.93 -16.36
CA PRO A 232 16.17 3.04 -15.39
C PRO A 232 15.24 4.18 -15.84
N GLU A 233 15.14 4.43 -17.13
CA GLU A 233 14.29 5.47 -17.72
C GLU A 233 12.80 5.27 -17.45
N VAL A 234 12.37 4.01 -17.26
CA VAL A 234 10.99 3.66 -16.89
C VAL A 234 10.72 3.97 -15.42
N ASN A 235 11.68 3.66 -14.56
CA ASN A 235 11.53 3.75 -13.11
C ASN A 235 11.94 5.10 -12.50
N MET A 236 12.72 5.92 -13.22
CA MET A 236 13.23 7.19 -12.69
C MET A 236 12.11 8.18 -12.39
N LEU A 237 12.36 9.06 -11.42
CA LEU A 237 11.52 10.22 -11.15
C LEU A 237 11.89 11.35 -12.14
N ARG A 238 10.95 11.73 -13.00
CA ARG A 238 11.10 12.82 -13.96
C ARG A 238 10.77 14.15 -13.27
N TRP A 239 11.73 14.74 -12.59
CA TRP A 239 11.55 15.95 -11.77
C TRP A 239 11.02 17.18 -12.52
N ASN A 240 11.26 17.28 -13.85
CA ASN A 240 10.66 18.32 -14.67
C ASN A 240 9.12 18.30 -14.59
N ARG A 241 8.50 17.13 -14.44
CA ARG A 241 7.03 17.01 -14.28
C ARG A 241 6.53 17.73 -13.02
N ALA A 242 7.34 17.89 -11.98
CA ALA A 242 6.93 18.65 -10.79
C ALA A 242 6.70 20.14 -11.12
N VAL A 243 7.38 20.69 -12.14
CA VAL A 243 7.12 22.03 -12.65
C VAL A 243 5.91 22.04 -13.58
N GLU A 244 5.85 21.09 -14.50
CA GLU A 244 4.77 20.95 -15.48
C GLU A 244 3.39 20.70 -14.80
N TYR A 245 3.38 19.92 -13.74
CA TYR A 245 2.18 19.58 -12.94
C TYR A 245 2.17 20.33 -11.58
N GLY A 246 2.73 21.55 -11.53
CA GLY A 246 2.86 22.32 -10.30
C GLY A 246 1.52 22.51 -9.55
N GLU A 247 0.41 22.62 -10.26
CA GLU A 247 -0.92 22.68 -9.66
C GLU A 247 -1.27 21.42 -8.87
N LEU A 248 -0.91 20.23 -9.37
CA LEU A 248 -1.11 18.96 -8.68
C LEU A 248 -0.23 18.88 -7.43
N VAL A 249 1.04 19.30 -7.52
CA VAL A 249 1.96 19.37 -6.37
C VAL A 249 1.38 20.23 -5.24
N GLU A 250 0.89 21.43 -5.58
CA GLU A 250 0.27 22.32 -4.57
C GLU A 250 -1.01 21.73 -3.99
N TYR A 251 -1.77 20.96 -4.77
CA TYR A 251 -2.94 20.25 -4.28
C TYR A 251 -2.58 19.20 -3.23
N TYR A 252 -1.56 18.36 -3.48
CA TYR A 252 -1.06 17.39 -2.50
C TYR A 252 -0.52 18.05 -1.23
N LYS A 253 0.21 19.16 -1.35
CA LYS A 253 0.62 19.96 -0.17
C LYS A 253 -0.58 20.44 0.64
N GLY A 254 -1.64 20.86 -0.04
CA GLY A 254 -2.90 21.25 0.58
C GLY A 254 -3.55 20.10 1.36
N LEU A 255 -3.61 18.90 0.77
CA LEU A 255 -4.17 17.71 1.42
C LEU A 255 -3.34 17.28 2.65
N ILE A 256 -2.01 17.31 2.56
CA ILE A 256 -1.11 17.01 3.68
C ILE A 256 -1.35 18.03 4.82
N SER A 257 -1.46 19.31 4.49
CA SER A 257 -1.75 20.36 5.46
C SER A 257 -3.11 20.20 6.11
N LEU A 258 -4.15 19.86 5.31
CA LEU A 258 -5.50 19.58 5.80
C LEU A 258 -5.48 18.41 6.78
N ARG A 259 -4.87 17.28 6.40
CA ARG A 259 -4.81 16.10 7.24
C ARG A 259 -4.14 16.38 8.59
N LYS A 260 -3.03 17.15 8.61
CA LYS A 260 -2.36 17.55 9.85
C LYS A 260 -3.23 18.38 10.78
N LYS A 261 -4.24 19.09 10.26
CA LYS A 261 -5.17 19.94 11.04
C LYS A 261 -6.41 19.20 11.53
N LEU A 262 -6.66 17.98 11.05
CA LEU A 262 -7.85 17.21 11.35
C LEU A 262 -7.47 15.91 12.11
N PRO A 263 -7.37 15.95 13.45
CA PRO A 263 -6.97 14.78 14.25
C PRO A 263 -7.79 13.52 13.97
N GLY A 264 -9.10 13.66 13.72
CA GLY A 264 -9.97 12.52 13.41
C GLY A 264 -9.58 11.71 12.18
N LEU A 265 -8.69 12.22 11.31
CA LEU A 265 -8.22 11.47 10.14
C LEU A 265 -7.03 10.54 10.48
N TYR A 266 -6.24 10.87 11.50
CA TYR A 266 -5.07 10.08 11.91
C TYR A 266 -5.17 9.52 13.32
N ASP A 267 -6.29 9.75 14.01
CA ASP A 267 -6.59 9.08 15.26
C ASP A 267 -6.68 7.56 15.00
N LYS A 268 -5.96 6.79 15.80
CA LYS A 268 -5.86 5.34 15.66
C LYS A 268 -6.85 4.58 16.54
N SER A 269 -7.70 5.32 17.32
CA SER A 269 -8.67 4.73 18.24
C SER A 269 -9.89 4.13 17.54
#